data_36bda4b7171502aa549b2e51fceea33d
#
_entry.id   36bda4b7171502aa549b2e51fceea33d
#
_cell.length_a   1.000
_cell.length_b   1.000
_cell.length_c   1.000
_cell.angle_alpha   90.00
_cell.angle_beta   90.00
_cell.angle_gamma   90.00
#
_symmetry.space_group_name_H-M   'P 1'
#
loop_
_entity.id
_entity.type
_entity.pdbx_description
1 polymer ?
#
loop_
_entity_poly.entity_id
_entity_poly.type
_entity_poly.pdbx_seq_one_letter_code
_entity_poly.pdbx_strand_id
1 'polypeptide(L)'
;MKITIRADDSVEIEGYVNAVGRDSRRMVDQYGNDFVEQMQPGVFALALSKNAVVQMLLNHNDARVLGDTATNLELEEDSIGLHARATVTDPEVVQLARDGKLVGWSFGFYQLDARTAYDYDSHVERSIVTEIDLKEVSIIDDTMLPVYAGTSVHARAEEKDKLITRAMSSDVIRTVDTRKEEAPHAEQTEERATEPEPAETPDYSKYHETIERLRRK
;
A
#
# COMPACT_ATOMS: atom_id res chain seq x y z
N MET A 1 -2.44 1.67 0.30
CA MET A 1 -3.05 0.34 0.36
C MET A 1 -4.52 0.47 0.70
N LYS A 2 -5.40 -0.27 0.03
CA LYS A 2 -6.82 -0.34 0.31
C LYS A 2 -7.16 -1.72 0.87
N ILE A 3 -7.92 -1.77 1.96
CA ILE A 3 -8.36 -3.01 2.62
C ILE A 3 -9.88 -2.96 2.67
N THR A 4 -10.54 -3.98 2.16
CA THR A 4 -12.00 -4.11 2.18
C THR A 4 -12.38 -5.39 2.90
N ILE A 5 -13.02 -5.28 4.07
CA ILE A 5 -13.54 -6.43 4.83
C ILE A 5 -14.95 -6.72 4.31
N ARG A 6 -15.17 -7.93 3.83
CA ARG A 6 -16.43 -8.36 3.22
C ARG A 6 -17.34 -9.08 4.23
N ALA A 7 -18.62 -9.21 3.88
CA ALA A 7 -19.64 -9.85 4.73
C ALA A 7 -19.39 -11.37 4.94
N ASP A 8 -18.69 -12.01 4.02
CA ASP A 8 -18.31 -13.42 4.09
C ASP A 8 -17.02 -13.69 4.91
N ASP A 9 -16.60 -12.70 5.69
CA ASP A 9 -15.35 -12.73 6.47
C ASP A 9 -14.08 -12.89 5.62
N SER A 10 -14.15 -12.58 4.33
CA SER A 10 -12.95 -12.40 3.51
C SER A 10 -12.45 -10.95 3.53
N VAL A 11 -11.18 -10.77 3.20
CA VAL A 11 -10.54 -9.45 3.08
C VAL A 11 -9.96 -9.31 1.68
N GLU A 12 -10.35 -8.27 0.97
CA GLU A 12 -9.68 -7.83 -0.24
C GLU A 12 -8.61 -6.80 0.12
N ILE A 13 -7.39 -7.04 -0.32
CA ILE A 13 -6.22 -6.19 -0.07
C ILE A 13 -5.64 -5.78 -1.42
N GLU A 14 -5.57 -4.47 -1.66
CA GLU A 14 -5.15 -3.91 -2.95
C GLU A 14 -4.12 -2.80 -2.73
N GLY A 15 -3.05 -2.78 -3.53
CA GLY A 15 -2.06 -1.71 -3.49
C GLY A 15 -0.78 -2.03 -4.23
N TYR A 16 0.15 -1.07 -4.21
CA TYR A 16 1.45 -1.25 -4.83
C TYR A 16 2.41 -1.96 -3.89
N VAL A 17 3.06 -2.99 -4.40
CA VAL A 17 4.11 -3.75 -3.73
C VAL A 17 5.43 -3.00 -3.80
N ASN A 18 5.70 -2.37 -4.95
CA ASN A 18 6.87 -1.53 -5.19
C ASN A 18 6.58 -0.53 -6.30
N ALA A 19 7.28 0.61 -6.29
CA ALA A 19 7.25 1.59 -7.36
C ALA A 19 8.50 1.45 -8.24
N VAL A 20 8.32 1.46 -9.57
CA VAL A 20 9.45 1.43 -10.53
C VAL A 20 9.95 2.83 -10.85
N GLY A 21 11.22 2.93 -11.30
CA GLY A 21 11.81 4.20 -11.69
C GLY A 21 11.98 5.22 -10.55
N ARG A 22 11.88 4.77 -9.29
CA ARG A 22 12.04 5.59 -8.08
C ARG A 22 13.13 5.04 -7.20
N ASP A 23 13.93 5.93 -6.62
CA ASP A 23 14.96 5.57 -5.68
C ASP A 23 14.35 5.09 -4.36
N SER A 24 14.93 4.04 -3.80
CA SER A 24 14.67 3.61 -2.43
C SER A 24 15.12 4.66 -1.41
N ARG A 25 14.85 4.43 -0.14
CA ARG A 25 15.60 5.10 0.95
C ARG A 25 17.08 4.75 0.82
N ARG A 26 17.94 5.61 1.36
CA ARG A 26 19.38 5.31 1.43
C ARG A 26 19.60 4.04 2.23
N MET A 27 20.44 3.19 1.69
CA MET A 27 20.87 1.92 2.26
C MET A 27 22.40 1.96 2.39
N VAL A 28 22.95 1.09 3.22
CA VAL A 28 24.38 0.97 3.41
C VAL A 28 24.82 -0.41 2.92
N ASP A 29 25.85 -0.46 2.08
CA ASP A 29 26.43 -1.72 1.63
C ASP A 29 27.30 -2.37 2.71
N GLN A 30 27.80 -3.57 2.45
CA GLN A 30 28.66 -4.32 3.39
C GLN A 30 30.01 -3.62 3.67
N TYR A 31 30.37 -2.63 2.88
CA TYR A 31 31.60 -1.84 3.04
C TYR A 31 31.37 -0.51 3.72
N GLY A 32 30.12 -0.20 4.09
CA GLY A 32 29.75 1.04 4.75
C GLY A 32 29.44 2.22 3.79
N ASN A 33 29.30 1.96 2.48
CA ASN A 33 28.99 3.02 1.52
C ASN A 33 27.47 3.19 1.38
N ASP A 34 27.03 4.44 1.30
CA ASP A 34 25.64 4.78 1.01
C ASP A 34 25.28 4.51 -0.45
N PHE A 35 24.14 3.89 -0.67
CA PHE A 35 23.57 3.71 -2.00
C PHE A 35 22.05 3.79 -1.98
N VAL A 36 21.44 3.95 -3.15
CA VAL A 36 20.01 3.80 -3.38
C VAL A 36 19.76 2.70 -4.39
N GLU A 37 18.63 2.01 -4.26
CA GLU A 37 18.19 1.00 -5.22
C GLU A 37 17.01 1.52 -6.00
N GLN A 38 16.96 1.19 -7.28
CA GLN A 38 15.85 1.51 -8.15
C GLN A 38 15.47 0.28 -8.96
N MET A 39 14.19 -0.08 -8.93
CA MET A 39 13.65 -1.10 -9.81
C MET A 39 13.40 -0.49 -11.19
N GLN A 40 14.01 -1.05 -12.24
CA GLN A 40 13.81 -0.56 -13.61
C GLN A 40 12.36 -0.82 -14.06
N PRO A 41 11.69 0.14 -14.74
CA PRO A 41 10.41 -0.13 -15.39
C PRO A 41 10.48 -1.35 -16.32
N GLY A 42 9.50 -2.26 -16.20
CA GLY A 42 9.44 -3.52 -16.93
C GLY A 42 10.07 -4.72 -16.20
N VAL A 43 10.77 -4.52 -15.08
CA VAL A 43 11.46 -5.59 -14.36
C VAL A 43 10.50 -6.62 -13.77
N PHE A 44 9.38 -6.18 -13.23
CA PHE A 44 8.36 -7.07 -12.67
C PHE A 44 7.55 -7.75 -13.79
N ALA A 45 7.18 -7.02 -14.84
CA ALA A 45 6.49 -7.60 -15.99
C ALA A 45 7.34 -8.71 -16.63
N LEU A 46 8.67 -8.50 -16.75
CA LEU A 46 9.60 -9.52 -17.23
C LEU A 46 9.63 -10.73 -16.27
N ALA A 47 9.73 -10.50 -14.97
CA ALA A 47 9.74 -11.56 -13.96
C ALA A 47 8.45 -12.38 -13.98
N LEU A 48 7.28 -11.72 -14.00
CA LEU A 48 5.97 -12.37 -14.08
C LEU A 48 5.80 -13.19 -15.35
N SER A 49 6.37 -12.75 -16.48
CA SER A 49 6.33 -13.52 -17.73
C SER A 49 7.13 -14.82 -17.68
N LYS A 50 8.12 -14.89 -16.80
CA LYS A 50 9.02 -16.06 -16.63
C LYS A 50 8.55 -17.01 -15.54
N ASN A 51 7.89 -16.48 -14.51
CA ASN A 51 7.45 -17.26 -13.34
C ASN A 51 6.05 -17.82 -13.57
N ALA A 52 5.90 -19.12 -13.43
CA ALA A 52 4.60 -19.76 -13.54
C ALA A 52 3.68 -19.38 -12.37
N VAL A 53 4.22 -19.27 -11.16
CA VAL A 53 3.46 -18.97 -9.93
C VAL A 53 4.32 -18.12 -8.99
N VAL A 54 3.73 -17.06 -8.44
CA VAL A 54 4.32 -16.24 -7.37
C VAL A 54 3.47 -16.43 -6.12
N GLN A 55 4.08 -16.80 -5.00
CA GLN A 55 3.39 -17.02 -3.73
C GLN A 55 3.04 -15.69 -3.04
N MET A 56 1.96 -15.72 -2.26
CA MET A 56 1.61 -14.67 -1.30
C MET A 56 1.79 -15.19 0.12
N LEU A 57 2.60 -14.49 0.91
CA LEU A 57 2.92 -14.87 2.28
C LEU A 57 2.43 -13.83 3.28
N LEU A 58 2.42 -14.20 4.56
CA LEU A 58 2.35 -13.26 5.68
C LEU A 58 3.76 -13.06 6.25
N ASN A 59 4.26 -11.81 6.27
CA ASN A 59 5.52 -11.43 6.90
C ASN A 59 6.75 -12.23 6.40
N HIS A 60 6.82 -12.55 5.10
CA HIS A 60 7.91 -13.37 4.52
C HIS A 60 8.09 -14.76 5.17
N ASN A 61 7.04 -15.28 5.78
CA ASN A 61 7.09 -16.57 6.44
C ASN A 61 6.61 -17.66 5.49
N ASP A 62 7.53 -18.50 5.01
CA ASP A 62 7.24 -19.63 4.10
C ASP A 62 6.23 -20.63 4.67
N ALA A 63 6.09 -20.69 6.00
CA ALA A 63 5.07 -21.52 6.65
C ALA A 63 3.67 -20.88 6.65
N ARG A 64 3.55 -19.63 6.22
CA ARG A 64 2.31 -18.84 6.21
C ARG A 64 1.94 -18.41 4.79
N VAL A 65 1.67 -19.37 3.94
CA VAL A 65 1.20 -19.16 2.57
C VAL A 65 -0.28 -18.77 2.61
N LEU A 66 -0.60 -17.60 2.06
CA LEU A 66 -1.97 -17.06 1.99
C LEU A 66 -2.63 -17.30 0.62
N GLY A 67 -1.84 -17.71 -0.37
CA GLY A 67 -2.28 -17.99 -1.73
C GLY A 67 -1.17 -17.75 -2.75
N ASP A 68 -1.55 -17.62 -4.01
CA ASP A 68 -0.62 -17.43 -5.12
C ASP A 68 -1.32 -16.85 -6.35
N THR A 69 -0.52 -16.58 -7.41
CA THR A 69 -1.04 -16.05 -8.69
C THR A 69 -1.89 -17.03 -9.49
N ALA A 70 -1.92 -18.31 -9.11
CA ALA A 70 -2.81 -19.30 -9.73
C ALA A 70 -4.19 -19.36 -9.05
N THR A 71 -4.34 -18.76 -7.85
CA THR A 71 -5.55 -18.92 -7.02
C THR A 71 -6.23 -17.58 -6.70
N ASN A 72 -5.65 -16.76 -5.83
CA ASN A 72 -6.33 -15.61 -5.20
C ASN A 72 -5.50 -14.32 -5.21
N LEU A 73 -4.37 -14.30 -5.93
CA LEU A 73 -3.48 -13.15 -6.06
C LEU A 73 -3.40 -12.71 -7.52
N GLU A 74 -3.67 -11.44 -7.78
CA GLU A 74 -3.45 -10.79 -9.07
C GLU A 74 -2.24 -9.87 -8.94
N LEU A 75 -1.26 -10.00 -9.85
CA LEU A 75 -0.07 -9.16 -9.93
C LEU A 75 0.06 -8.60 -11.34
N GLU A 76 0.30 -7.29 -11.42
CA GLU A 76 0.53 -6.60 -12.69
C GLU A 76 1.51 -5.44 -12.47
N GLU A 77 2.43 -5.24 -13.41
CA GLU A 77 3.22 -4.02 -13.44
C GLU A 77 2.55 -2.98 -14.34
N ASP A 78 2.29 -1.81 -13.78
CA ASP A 78 1.82 -0.64 -14.53
C ASP A 78 2.89 0.48 -14.55
N SER A 79 2.50 1.69 -14.97
CA SER A 79 3.40 2.85 -15.03
C SER A 79 3.90 3.35 -13.66
N ILE A 80 3.28 2.91 -12.56
CA ILE A 80 3.68 3.25 -11.19
C ILE A 80 4.61 2.18 -10.63
N GLY A 81 4.28 0.89 -10.83
CA GLY A 81 5.06 -0.23 -10.33
C GLY A 81 4.28 -1.53 -10.26
N LEU A 82 4.74 -2.45 -9.41
CA LEU A 82 4.06 -3.72 -9.18
C LEU A 82 2.81 -3.51 -8.34
N HIS A 83 1.66 -3.65 -8.94
CA HIS A 83 0.35 -3.62 -8.30
C HIS A 83 -0.08 -5.03 -7.92
N ALA A 84 -0.61 -5.17 -6.70
CA ALA A 84 -1.18 -6.43 -6.20
C ALA A 84 -2.63 -6.24 -5.78
N ARG A 85 -3.43 -7.27 -6.05
CA ARG A 85 -4.79 -7.42 -5.54
C ARG A 85 -5.00 -8.87 -5.09
N ALA A 86 -5.45 -9.06 -3.86
CA ALA A 86 -5.66 -10.39 -3.30
C ALA A 86 -6.95 -10.45 -2.50
N THR A 87 -7.60 -11.63 -2.51
CA THR A 87 -8.70 -11.95 -1.59
C THR A 87 -8.24 -13.02 -0.62
N VAL A 88 -8.23 -12.72 0.67
CA VAL A 88 -7.72 -13.57 1.74
C VAL A 88 -8.84 -13.96 2.68
N THR A 89 -8.90 -15.26 3.02
CA THR A 89 -9.87 -15.83 3.98
C THR A 89 -9.20 -16.35 5.26
N ASP A 90 -7.86 -16.19 5.37
CA ASP A 90 -7.12 -16.59 6.58
C ASP A 90 -7.64 -15.81 7.80
N PRO A 91 -8.09 -16.49 8.88
CA PRO A 91 -8.72 -15.82 10.02
C PRO A 91 -7.80 -14.83 10.73
N GLU A 92 -6.50 -15.09 10.78
CA GLU A 92 -5.53 -14.18 11.40
C GLU A 92 -5.38 -12.90 10.58
N VAL A 93 -5.25 -13.01 9.25
CA VAL A 93 -5.17 -11.86 8.36
C VAL A 93 -6.45 -11.04 8.39
N VAL A 94 -7.62 -11.70 8.43
CA VAL A 94 -8.91 -11.04 8.60
C VAL A 94 -8.96 -10.27 9.93
N GLN A 95 -8.44 -10.86 11.02
CA GLN A 95 -8.39 -10.17 12.31
C GLN A 95 -7.41 -9.01 12.31
N LEU A 96 -6.22 -9.18 11.73
CA LEU A 96 -5.23 -8.11 11.57
C LEU A 96 -5.81 -6.93 10.75
N ALA A 97 -6.58 -7.23 9.71
CA ALA A 97 -7.26 -6.20 8.92
C ALA A 97 -8.31 -5.43 9.75
N ARG A 98 -9.09 -6.13 10.58
CA ARG A 98 -10.08 -5.53 11.49
C ARG A 98 -9.45 -4.62 12.53
N ASP A 99 -8.30 -5.04 13.05
CA ASP A 99 -7.53 -4.31 14.06
C ASP A 99 -6.70 -3.16 13.48
N GLY A 100 -6.70 -2.99 12.13
CA GLY A 100 -5.90 -1.96 11.44
C GLY A 100 -4.40 -2.20 11.53
N LYS A 101 -3.97 -3.46 11.69
CA LYS A 101 -2.57 -3.86 11.88
C LYS A 101 -1.84 -4.22 10.59
N LEU A 102 -2.53 -4.35 9.46
CA LEU A 102 -1.88 -4.53 8.17
C LEU A 102 -1.31 -3.20 7.69
N VAL A 103 -0.01 -3.16 7.40
CA VAL A 103 0.71 -1.90 7.19
C VAL A 103 1.28 -1.72 5.79
N GLY A 104 1.34 -2.79 4.97
CA GLY A 104 1.87 -2.67 3.62
C GLY A 104 2.06 -3.99 2.92
N TRP A 105 2.77 -3.87 1.81
CA TRP A 105 3.25 -4.97 1.01
C TRP A 105 4.77 -5.03 1.05
N SER A 106 5.29 -6.22 0.80
CA SER A 106 6.71 -6.48 0.58
C SER A 106 6.86 -7.53 -0.51
N PHE A 107 8.06 -7.72 -1.03
CA PHE A 107 8.35 -8.78 -1.99
C PHE A 107 9.72 -9.36 -1.76
N GLY A 108 9.87 -10.64 -2.10
CA GLY A 108 11.11 -11.38 -2.07
C GLY A 108 11.55 -11.79 -3.48
N PHE A 109 12.82 -11.56 -3.80
CA PHE A 109 13.36 -11.84 -5.11
C PHE A 109 14.85 -12.21 -5.06
N TYR A 110 15.32 -12.91 -6.09
CA TYR A 110 16.74 -13.03 -6.38
C TYR A 110 17.11 -12.02 -7.46
N GLN A 111 18.14 -11.22 -7.20
CA GLN A 111 18.66 -10.28 -8.20
C GLN A 111 19.50 -11.04 -9.21
N LEU A 112 19.10 -11.00 -10.47
CA LEU A 112 19.79 -11.65 -11.58
C LEU A 112 20.74 -10.70 -12.28
N ASP A 113 20.33 -9.43 -12.46
CA ASP A 113 21.14 -8.40 -13.07
C ASP A 113 20.84 -7.01 -12.52
N ALA A 114 21.86 -6.17 -12.45
CA ALA A 114 21.75 -4.75 -12.08
C ALA A 114 22.89 -3.94 -12.70
N ARG A 115 22.64 -2.67 -12.95
CA ARG A 115 23.65 -1.70 -13.38
C ARG A 115 23.84 -0.62 -12.32
N THR A 116 25.06 -0.16 -12.18
CA THR A 116 25.40 0.93 -11.29
C THR A 116 25.45 2.25 -12.04
N ALA A 117 24.86 3.29 -11.46
CA ALA A 117 25.00 4.68 -11.90
C ALA A 117 25.40 5.55 -10.69
N TYR A 118 26.33 6.47 -10.87
CA TYR A 118 26.72 7.40 -9.83
C TYR A 118 26.06 8.75 -10.07
N ASP A 119 25.35 9.25 -9.07
CA ASP A 119 24.77 10.59 -9.08
C ASP A 119 25.78 11.56 -8.47
N TYR A 120 26.37 12.41 -9.31
CA TYR A 120 27.39 13.37 -8.88
C TYR A 120 26.83 14.53 -8.05
N ASP A 121 25.54 14.85 -8.20
CA ASP A 121 24.91 15.95 -7.46
C ASP A 121 24.58 15.55 -6.01
N SER A 122 24.07 14.34 -5.83
CA SER A 122 23.72 13.79 -4.51
C SER A 122 24.86 13.03 -3.84
N HIS A 123 25.95 12.75 -4.57
CA HIS A 123 27.08 11.91 -4.16
C HIS A 123 26.64 10.52 -3.68
N VAL A 124 25.66 9.93 -4.35
CA VAL A 124 25.09 8.62 -4.02
C VAL A 124 25.19 7.69 -5.21
N GLU A 125 25.60 6.46 -4.96
CA GLU A 125 25.56 5.40 -5.93
C GLU A 125 24.12 4.88 -6.07
N ARG A 126 23.65 4.70 -7.32
CA ARG A 126 22.37 4.11 -7.64
C ARG A 126 22.56 2.72 -8.21
N SER A 127 22.04 1.71 -7.55
CA SER A 127 21.90 0.36 -8.07
C SER A 127 20.56 0.24 -8.81
N ILE A 128 20.60 0.11 -10.14
CA ILE A 128 19.39 -0.05 -10.95
C ILE A 128 19.23 -1.53 -11.26
N VAL A 129 18.26 -2.16 -10.63
CA VAL A 129 17.93 -3.57 -10.81
C VAL A 129 17.20 -3.75 -12.13
N THR A 130 17.78 -4.55 -13.04
CA THR A 130 17.31 -4.72 -14.42
C THR A 130 16.66 -6.08 -14.65
N GLU A 131 16.99 -7.08 -13.85
CA GLU A 131 16.40 -8.43 -13.94
C GLU A 131 16.32 -9.08 -12.57
N ILE A 132 15.19 -9.71 -12.29
CA ILE A 132 14.92 -10.42 -11.03
C ILE A 132 14.23 -11.76 -11.29
N ASP A 133 14.36 -12.68 -10.32
CA ASP A 133 13.49 -13.83 -10.14
C ASP A 133 12.57 -13.52 -8.94
N LEU A 134 11.32 -13.13 -9.22
CA LEU A 134 10.33 -12.78 -8.19
C LEU A 134 9.79 -14.05 -7.54
N LYS A 135 10.03 -14.24 -6.26
CA LYS A 135 9.66 -15.46 -5.52
C LYS A 135 8.33 -15.36 -4.83
N GLU A 136 8.11 -14.24 -4.14
CA GLU A 136 6.90 -14.03 -3.38
C GLU A 136 6.57 -12.56 -3.26
N VAL A 137 5.32 -12.28 -2.91
CA VAL A 137 4.88 -11.03 -2.32
C VAL A 137 4.31 -11.29 -0.94
N SER A 138 4.48 -10.38 -0.01
CA SER A 138 4.02 -10.56 1.36
C SER A 138 3.12 -9.43 1.80
N ILE A 139 2.06 -9.78 2.52
CA ILE A 139 1.30 -8.84 3.33
C ILE A 139 2.07 -8.66 4.65
N ILE A 140 2.30 -7.42 5.03
CA ILE A 140 3.11 -7.05 6.21
C ILE A 140 2.20 -6.47 7.28
N ASP A 141 2.37 -6.95 8.50
CA ASP A 141 1.72 -6.41 9.69
C ASP A 141 2.64 -5.46 10.49
N ASP A 142 2.09 -4.86 11.54
CA ASP A 142 2.77 -3.88 12.40
C ASP A 142 3.95 -4.45 13.20
N THR A 143 4.09 -5.77 13.27
CA THR A 143 5.23 -6.41 13.95
C THR A 143 6.53 -6.31 13.16
N MET A 144 6.43 -6.13 11.83
CA MET A 144 7.59 -6.05 10.93
C MET A 144 8.16 -4.63 10.78
N LEU A 145 7.43 -3.57 11.17
CA LEU A 145 7.78 -2.19 10.86
C LEU A 145 8.81 -1.52 11.77
N PRO A 146 8.86 -1.70 13.10
CA PRO A 146 9.67 -0.81 13.94
C PRO A 146 11.14 -1.16 13.98
N VAL A 147 11.52 -2.41 13.79
CA VAL A 147 12.87 -2.88 14.12
C VAL A 147 13.90 -2.62 13.02
N TYR A 148 13.45 -2.37 11.79
CA TYR A 148 14.34 -2.40 10.61
C TYR A 148 14.40 -1.10 9.78
N ALA A 149 13.78 -0.03 10.22
CA ALA A 149 13.88 1.26 9.53
C ALA A 149 15.32 1.84 9.49
N GLY A 150 16.26 1.23 10.20
CA GLY A 150 17.64 1.69 10.27
C GLY A 150 18.74 0.66 10.05
N THR A 151 18.40 -0.63 9.83
CA THR A 151 19.43 -1.70 9.79
C THR A 151 19.25 -2.71 8.67
N SER A 152 18.76 -2.32 7.51
CA SER A 152 18.88 -3.22 6.37
C SER A 152 20.34 -3.20 5.87
N VAL A 153 21.16 -4.08 6.42
CA VAL A 153 22.45 -4.42 5.82
C VAL A 153 22.13 -5.21 4.56
N HIS A 154 22.24 -4.57 3.41
CA HIS A 154 21.97 -5.20 2.13
C HIS A 154 23.28 -5.66 1.52
N ALA A 155 23.39 -6.97 1.32
CA ALA A 155 24.45 -7.52 0.50
C ALA A 155 24.29 -6.96 -0.92
N ARG A 156 25.34 -6.32 -1.43
CA ARG A 156 25.47 -5.94 -2.82
C ARG A 156 25.57 -7.22 -3.66
N ALA A 157 25.11 -7.16 -4.87
CA ALA A 157 24.92 -8.21 -5.89
C ALA A 157 26.00 -9.29 -6.11
N GLU A 158 26.95 -9.48 -5.23
CA GLU A 158 27.91 -10.59 -5.32
C GLU A 158 27.34 -11.94 -4.78
N GLU A 159 26.19 -11.89 -4.08
CA GLU A 159 25.46 -13.09 -3.67
C GLU A 159 24.23 -13.30 -4.56
N LYS A 160 24.45 -13.80 -5.78
CA LYS A 160 23.36 -14.14 -6.73
C LYS A 160 22.35 -15.17 -6.21
N ASP A 161 22.65 -15.82 -5.08
CA ASP A 161 21.85 -16.89 -4.50
C ASP A 161 21.12 -16.47 -3.19
N LYS A 162 21.12 -15.19 -2.83
CA LYS A 162 20.46 -14.71 -1.62
C LYS A 162 19.10 -14.09 -1.92
N LEU A 163 18.07 -14.57 -1.22
CA LEU A 163 16.75 -13.98 -1.29
C LEU A 163 16.79 -12.58 -0.68
N ILE A 164 16.39 -11.60 -1.47
CA ILE A 164 16.33 -10.18 -1.09
C ILE A 164 14.87 -9.83 -0.83
N THR A 165 14.58 -9.18 0.29
CA THR A 165 13.23 -8.71 0.61
C THR A 165 13.18 -7.18 0.66
N ARG A 166 12.09 -6.60 0.15
CA ARG A 166 11.86 -5.16 0.11
C ARG A 166 10.43 -4.84 0.52
N ALA A 167 10.28 -4.17 1.65
CA ALA A 167 8.99 -3.73 2.15
C ALA A 167 8.71 -2.28 1.73
N MET A 168 7.50 -2.04 1.27
CA MET A 168 6.96 -0.72 1.02
C MET A 168 5.87 -0.43 2.06
N SER A 169 6.16 0.49 3.00
CA SER A 169 5.11 0.97 3.91
C SER A 169 4.16 1.87 3.14
N SER A 170 2.87 1.61 3.28
CA SER A 170 1.84 2.47 2.71
C SER A 170 1.63 3.67 3.61
N ASP A 171 1.95 4.88 3.14
CA ASP A 171 1.70 6.12 3.88
C ASP A 171 0.20 6.39 4.10
N VAL A 172 -0.65 5.78 3.27
CA VAL A 172 -2.11 5.87 3.37
C VAL A 172 -2.71 4.46 3.30
N ILE A 173 -3.31 4.04 4.42
CA ILE A 173 -4.08 2.79 4.50
C ILE A 173 -5.55 3.16 4.68
N ARG A 174 -6.40 2.71 3.77
CA ARG A 174 -7.84 2.90 3.84
C ARG A 174 -8.54 1.56 4.07
N THR A 175 -9.13 1.38 5.24
CA THR A 175 -9.95 0.21 5.56
C THR A 175 -11.43 0.54 5.41
N VAL A 176 -12.16 -0.29 4.69
CA VAL A 176 -13.61 -0.24 4.51
C VAL A 176 -14.20 -1.55 5.04
N ASP A 177 -15.10 -1.48 6.01
CA ASP A 177 -15.83 -2.64 6.55
C ASP A 177 -17.26 -2.62 6.01
N THR A 178 -17.53 -3.44 4.99
CA THR A 178 -18.85 -3.48 4.33
C THR A 178 -19.93 -4.16 5.17
N ARG A 179 -19.58 -4.88 6.24
CA ARG A 179 -20.54 -5.50 7.17
C ARG A 179 -21.34 -4.47 7.98
N LYS A 180 -20.80 -3.25 8.11
CA LYS A 180 -21.46 -2.15 8.85
C LYS A 180 -22.58 -1.47 8.07
N GLU A 181 -22.68 -1.74 6.76
CA GLU A 181 -23.74 -1.16 5.91
C GLU A 181 -25.07 -1.91 5.99
N GLU A 182 -25.11 -3.11 6.58
CA GLU A 182 -26.34 -3.87 6.88
C GLU A 182 -26.81 -3.72 8.35
N ALA A 183 -26.84 -2.51 8.87
CA ALA A 183 -27.64 -2.27 10.08
C ALA A 183 -29.12 -2.40 9.72
N PRO A 184 -29.92 -3.21 10.43
CA PRO A 184 -31.31 -3.44 10.07
C PRO A 184 -32.05 -2.11 10.08
N HIS A 185 -32.87 -1.89 9.04
CA HIS A 185 -33.92 -0.89 9.05
C HIS A 185 -34.71 -1.04 10.34
N ALA A 186 -34.46 -0.16 11.31
CA ALA A 186 -35.39 0.00 12.42
C ALA A 186 -36.71 0.40 11.80
N GLU A 187 -37.75 -0.42 12.07
CA GLU A 187 -39.13 -0.10 11.77
C GLU A 187 -39.37 1.34 12.20
N GLN A 188 -39.59 2.21 11.22
CA GLN A 188 -40.09 3.54 11.50
C GLN A 188 -41.52 3.38 11.99
N THR A 189 -41.67 3.42 13.28
CA THR A 189 -42.95 3.72 13.89
C THR A 189 -43.33 5.12 13.41
N GLU A 190 -44.38 5.21 12.61
CA GLU A 190 -44.97 6.49 12.18
C GLU A 190 -45.45 7.25 13.41
N GLU A 191 -44.58 8.05 14.01
CA GLU A 191 -45.01 9.16 14.83
C GLU A 191 -45.41 10.30 13.88
N ARG A 192 -46.69 10.57 13.87
CA ARG A 192 -47.40 11.63 13.19
C ARG A 192 -46.68 12.97 13.42
N ALA A 193 -45.96 13.43 12.40
CA ALA A 193 -45.28 14.73 12.42
C ALA A 193 -46.33 15.85 12.63
N THR A 194 -46.19 16.59 13.70
CA THR A 194 -46.72 17.93 13.83
C THR A 194 -45.96 18.86 12.89
N GLU A 195 -46.71 19.61 12.08
CA GLU A 195 -46.14 20.63 11.16
C GLU A 195 -45.18 21.57 11.93
N PRO A 196 -43.99 21.85 11.41
CA PRO A 196 -43.14 22.86 12.00
C PRO A 196 -43.70 24.26 11.69
N GLU A 197 -43.78 25.09 12.72
CA GLU A 197 -44.06 26.51 12.58
C GLU A 197 -43.09 27.17 11.57
N PRO A 198 -43.53 28.14 10.74
CA PRO A 198 -42.67 28.77 9.75
C PRO A 198 -41.55 29.53 10.46
N ALA A 199 -40.32 29.23 10.09
CA ALA A 199 -39.12 29.92 10.57
C ALA A 199 -39.23 31.43 10.27
N GLU A 200 -39.04 32.28 11.29
CA GLU A 200 -38.96 33.73 11.15
C GLU A 200 -37.85 34.08 10.17
N THR A 201 -38.19 34.85 9.14
CA THR A 201 -37.21 35.36 8.19
C THR A 201 -36.27 36.36 8.90
N PRO A 202 -34.95 36.22 8.77
CA PRO A 202 -34.01 37.14 9.39
C PRO A 202 -34.26 38.58 8.91
N ASP A 203 -34.38 39.53 9.85
CA ASP A 203 -34.50 40.96 9.55
C ASP A 203 -33.14 41.55 9.11
N TYR A 204 -33.01 41.79 7.83
CA TYR A 204 -31.81 42.37 7.19
C TYR A 204 -31.82 43.90 7.13
N SER A 205 -32.83 44.59 7.70
CA SER A 205 -32.96 46.06 7.64
C SER A 205 -31.73 46.80 8.21
N LYS A 206 -31.04 46.21 9.18
CA LYS A 206 -29.79 46.77 9.76
C LYS A 206 -28.63 46.86 8.77
N TYR A 207 -28.66 46.09 7.71
CA TYR A 207 -27.56 46.07 6.72
C TYR A 207 -27.80 47.02 5.57
N HIS A 208 -29.05 47.48 5.32
CA HIS A 208 -29.37 48.42 4.25
C HIS A 208 -28.70 49.77 4.46
N GLU A 209 -28.67 50.30 5.65
CA GLU A 209 -28.01 51.59 5.95
C GLU A 209 -26.49 51.53 5.76
N THR A 210 -25.90 50.40 6.05
CA THR A 210 -24.45 50.19 5.89
C THR A 210 -24.06 50.12 4.41
N ILE A 211 -24.84 49.45 3.60
CA ILE A 211 -24.62 49.30 2.15
C ILE A 211 -24.82 50.66 1.44
N GLU A 212 -25.84 51.45 1.81
CA GLU A 212 -26.08 52.79 1.27
C GLU A 212 -24.92 53.75 1.60
N ARG A 213 -24.34 53.65 2.80
CA ARG A 213 -23.19 54.48 3.22
C ARG A 213 -21.91 54.11 2.46
N LEU A 214 -21.74 52.86 2.06
CA LEU A 214 -20.58 52.43 1.30
C LEU A 214 -20.67 52.77 -0.21
N ARG A 215 -21.89 52.92 -0.74
CA ARG A 215 -22.11 53.30 -2.15
C ARG A 215 -21.93 54.79 -2.43
N ARG A 216 -21.82 55.63 -1.38
CA ARG A 216 -21.66 57.10 -1.51
C ARG A 216 -20.22 57.59 -1.31
N LYS A 217 -19.23 56.65 -1.23
CA LYS A 217 -17.81 56.95 -1.28
C LYS A 217 -17.21 56.44 -2.58
#